data_f4dc3c948beba7dcf86bb5f6c8ede6a3
#
_entry.id   f4dc3c948beba7dcf86bb5f6c8ede6a3
#
_cell.length_a   1.000
_cell.length_b   1.000
_cell.length_c   1.000
_cell.angle_alpha   90.00
_cell.angle_beta   90.00
_cell.angle_gamma   90.00
#
_symmetry.space_group_name_H-M   'P 1'
#
loop_
_entity.id
_entity.type
_entity.pdbx_description
1 polymer ?
#
loop_
_entity_poly.entity_id
_entity_poly.type
_entity_poly.pdbx_seq_one_letter_code
_entity_poly.pdbx_strand_id
1 'polypeptide(L)'
;MSSAAAAAPPVRRTRSRPPSASSRKSEDPYAAAAANGNGKTSPKLASTNSLPGERTVKKLRLSKALTIPEGTTVYDASRRMAARRVDAVLLTDAQGLLSGIVTDKDISTRVIAEGLQVEQTIMSKIMTRNPSYVTSDSLAIEALQKMVQGISS
;
A
#
# COMPACT_ATOMS: atom_id res chain seq x y z
N MET A 1 55.91 -6.48 33.02
CA MET A 1 55.37 -7.76 32.56
C MET A 1 54.48 -7.49 31.36
N SER A 2 55.05 -7.76 30.16
CA SER A 2 54.41 -7.50 28.84
C SER A 2 53.26 -8.49 28.60
N SER A 3 52.11 -7.98 28.18
CA SER A 3 51.05 -8.79 27.59
C SER A 3 50.90 -8.43 26.11
N ALA A 4 51.27 -9.38 25.28
CA ALA A 4 51.23 -9.25 23.84
C ALA A 4 49.80 -9.42 23.32
N ALA A 5 49.34 -8.43 22.54
CA ALA A 5 48.08 -8.52 21.77
C ALA A 5 48.34 -9.35 20.51
N ALA A 6 47.62 -10.46 20.36
CA ALA A 6 47.63 -11.28 19.18
C ALA A 6 46.76 -10.64 18.08
N ALA A 7 47.40 -10.33 16.94
CA ALA A 7 46.74 -9.83 15.74
C ALA A 7 46.07 -10.98 14.96
N ALA A 8 44.81 -10.82 14.59
CA ALA A 8 44.04 -11.73 13.71
C ALA A 8 44.53 -11.62 12.25
N PRO A 9 44.55 -12.71 11.46
CA PRO A 9 45.02 -12.72 10.10
C PRO A 9 43.96 -12.10 9.12
N PRO A 10 44.40 -11.53 7.99
CA PRO A 10 43.51 -10.88 7.02
C PRO A 10 42.72 -11.90 6.20
N VAL A 11 41.43 -11.71 6.12
CA VAL A 11 40.52 -12.49 5.29
C VAL A 11 40.73 -12.16 3.80
N ARG A 12 41.14 -13.16 3.03
CA ARG A 12 41.38 -13.09 1.58
C ARG A 12 40.04 -12.98 0.85
N ARG A 13 39.71 -11.79 0.32
CA ARG A 13 38.56 -11.55 -0.57
C ARG A 13 38.82 -12.22 -1.93
N THR A 14 38.12 -13.29 -2.22
CA THR A 14 38.01 -13.84 -3.57
C THR A 14 37.01 -13.01 -4.37
N ARG A 15 37.51 -12.33 -5.38
CA ARG A 15 36.67 -11.67 -6.43
C ARG A 15 36.06 -12.75 -7.30
N SER A 16 34.75 -12.98 -7.16
CA SER A 16 33.98 -13.72 -8.15
C SER A 16 33.57 -12.78 -9.29
N ARG A 17 33.98 -13.17 -10.48
CA ARG A 17 33.73 -12.54 -11.77
C ARG A 17 32.25 -12.68 -12.13
N PRO A 18 31.52 -11.66 -12.62
CA PRO A 18 30.15 -11.83 -13.10
C PRO A 18 30.14 -12.53 -14.47
N PRO A 19 29.15 -13.40 -14.73
CA PRO A 19 28.99 -14.02 -16.02
C PRO A 19 28.54 -13.02 -17.08
N SER A 20 29.13 -13.13 -18.27
CA SER A 20 28.87 -12.35 -19.47
C SER A 20 27.40 -12.37 -19.89
N ALA A 21 26.88 -11.18 -20.22
CA ALA A 21 25.57 -10.96 -20.82
C ALA A 21 25.44 -11.71 -22.16
N SER A 22 24.52 -12.65 -22.23
CA SER A 22 23.97 -13.13 -23.49
C SER A 22 22.72 -12.30 -23.81
N SER A 23 22.80 -11.61 -24.93
CA SER A 23 21.72 -10.86 -25.56
C SER A 23 20.47 -11.72 -25.75
N ARG A 24 19.40 -11.42 -25.01
CA ARG A 24 18.06 -11.92 -25.33
C ARG A 24 17.29 -10.79 -26.02
N LYS A 25 17.03 -11.07 -27.29
CA LYS A 25 16.14 -10.41 -28.21
C LYS A 25 14.78 -10.14 -27.54
N SER A 26 14.37 -8.89 -27.52
CA SER A 26 13.02 -8.47 -27.12
C SER A 26 12.03 -8.96 -28.17
N GLU A 27 11.21 -9.93 -27.82
CA GLU A 27 10.03 -10.30 -28.59
C GLU A 27 8.83 -9.56 -28.01
N ASP A 28 8.29 -8.62 -28.78
CA ASP A 28 7.06 -7.91 -28.49
C ASP A 28 5.87 -8.88 -28.53
N PRO A 29 5.03 -9.00 -27.48
CA PRO A 29 3.89 -9.89 -27.46
C PRO A 29 2.63 -9.33 -28.16
N TYR A 30 2.75 -8.30 -29.01
CA TYR A 30 1.58 -7.64 -29.62
C TYR A 30 1.44 -7.79 -31.13
N ALA A 31 2.22 -8.64 -31.79
CA ALA A 31 2.14 -8.82 -33.24
C ALA A 31 1.80 -10.26 -33.63
N ALA A 32 0.59 -10.74 -33.33
CA ALA A 32 -0.03 -11.85 -34.03
C ALA A 32 -1.49 -12.07 -33.63
N ALA A 33 -2.43 -11.29 -34.19
CA ALA A 33 -3.81 -11.73 -34.35
C ALA A 33 -4.50 -10.95 -35.49
N ALA A 34 -4.12 -11.25 -36.70
CA ALA A 34 -4.98 -10.97 -37.86
C ALA A 34 -4.97 -12.18 -38.78
N ALA A 35 -6.14 -12.75 -38.95
CA ALA A 35 -6.58 -13.76 -39.91
C ALA A 35 -6.82 -15.19 -39.34
N ASN A 36 -8.04 -15.53 -38.97
CA ASN A 36 -8.85 -16.42 -39.80
C ASN A 36 -10.30 -16.47 -39.28
N GLY A 37 -11.23 -16.46 -40.20
CA GLY A 37 -12.63 -16.32 -40.02
C GLY A 37 -13.41 -17.60 -39.72
N ASN A 38 -14.67 -17.35 -39.47
CA ASN A 38 -15.85 -18.23 -39.55
C ASN A 38 -16.14 -19.13 -38.35
N GLY A 39 -17.19 -18.76 -37.63
CA GLY A 39 -17.83 -19.58 -36.61
C GLY A 39 -18.90 -18.78 -35.83
N LYS A 40 -20.15 -18.77 -36.31
CA LYS A 40 -21.32 -18.25 -35.63
C LYS A 40 -21.50 -18.91 -34.27
N THR A 41 -21.24 -18.17 -33.19
CA THR A 41 -21.93 -18.31 -31.92
C THR A 41 -21.92 -16.91 -31.28
N SER A 42 -23.08 -16.29 -31.27
CA SER A 42 -23.31 -15.04 -30.56
C SER A 42 -23.04 -15.25 -29.08
N PRO A 43 -22.11 -14.52 -28.44
CA PRO A 43 -22.09 -14.48 -26.99
C PRO A 43 -23.32 -13.69 -26.56
N LYS A 44 -24.18 -14.33 -25.78
CA LYS A 44 -25.30 -13.75 -25.07
C LYS A 44 -24.75 -12.56 -24.29
N LEU A 45 -24.97 -11.33 -24.78
CA LEU A 45 -24.69 -10.10 -24.05
C LEU A 45 -25.54 -10.17 -22.77
N ALA A 46 -24.91 -10.53 -21.66
CA ALA A 46 -25.44 -10.20 -20.36
C ALA A 46 -25.43 -8.68 -20.29
N SER A 47 -26.58 -8.07 -20.51
CA SER A 47 -26.82 -6.64 -20.38
C SER A 47 -26.62 -6.25 -18.91
N THR A 48 -25.41 -5.81 -18.59
CA THR A 48 -25.13 -4.99 -17.41
C THR A 48 -24.66 -3.63 -17.89
N ASN A 49 -25.55 -2.93 -18.62
CA ASN A 49 -25.43 -1.50 -18.90
C ASN A 49 -25.82 -0.72 -17.64
N SER A 50 -25.07 -0.89 -16.55
CA SER A 50 -25.00 0.17 -15.53
C SER A 50 -23.89 1.13 -15.98
N LEU A 51 -24.25 2.37 -16.27
CA LEU A 51 -23.29 3.43 -16.53
C LEU A 51 -22.24 3.45 -15.41
N PRO A 52 -20.96 3.74 -15.68
CA PRO A 52 -19.90 3.73 -14.68
C PRO A 52 -20.21 4.56 -13.41
N GLY A 53 -21.10 5.55 -13.53
CA GLY A 53 -21.53 6.41 -12.42
C GLY A 53 -22.57 5.81 -11.47
N GLU A 54 -23.24 4.71 -11.83
CA GLU A 54 -24.31 4.11 -11.00
C GLU A 54 -23.83 3.03 -10.02
N ARG A 55 -22.54 2.74 -10.00
CA ARG A 55 -21.99 1.71 -9.09
C ARG A 55 -21.82 2.29 -7.70
N THR A 56 -22.38 1.62 -6.69
CA THR A 56 -22.11 1.93 -5.30
C THR A 56 -20.72 1.45 -4.88
N VAL A 57 -20.14 2.07 -3.85
CA VAL A 57 -18.85 1.68 -3.26
C VAL A 57 -18.83 0.20 -2.89
N LYS A 58 -19.93 -0.34 -2.35
CA LYS A 58 -20.10 -1.76 -2.01
C LYS A 58 -19.87 -2.71 -3.20
N LYS A 59 -20.23 -2.31 -4.41
CA LYS A 59 -20.03 -3.12 -5.64
C LYS A 59 -18.58 -3.15 -6.11
N LEU A 60 -17.68 -2.30 -5.59
CA LEU A 60 -16.27 -2.26 -5.94
C LEU A 60 -15.45 -3.40 -5.31
N ARG A 61 -16.02 -4.18 -4.39
CA ARG A 61 -15.36 -5.30 -3.71
C ARG A 61 -14.00 -4.90 -3.10
N LEU A 62 -14.00 -3.78 -2.37
CA LEU A 62 -12.79 -3.28 -1.72
C LEU A 62 -12.29 -4.25 -0.65
N SER A 63 -10.96 -4.29 -0.47
CA SER A 63 -10.33 -5.06 0.59
C SER A 63 -10.68 -4.47 1.96
N LYS A 64 -10.72 -5.34 2.99
CA LYS A 64 -10.94 -4.90 4.36
C LYS A 64 -9.76 -4.04 4.84
N ALA A 65 -10.04 -2.83 5.33
CA ALA A 65 -9.03 -1.95 5.88
C ALA A 65 -8.37 -2.56 7.13
N LEU A 66 -7.09 -2.28 7.34
CA LEU A 66 -6.41 -2.55 8.60
C LEU A 66 -6.89 -1.55 9.64
N THR A 67 -7.40 -2.05 10.77
CA THR A 67 -7.88 -1.23 11.88
C THR A 67 -7.13 -1.61 13.15
N ILE A 68 -6.63 -0.63 13.89
CA ILE A 68 -5.90 -0.82 15.15
C ILE A 68 -6.31 0.25 16.18
N PRO A 69 -6.13 0.00 17.50
CA PRO A 69 -6.35 1.01 18.53
C PRO A 69 -5.40 2.20 18.38
N GLU A 70 -5.90 3.41 18.62
CA GLU A 70 -5.11 4.66 18.51
C GLU A 70 -3.95 4.79 19.50
N GLY A 71 -3.99 4.04 20.62
CA GLY A 71 -2.90 3.92 21.58
C GLY A 71 -1.75 3.02 21.17
N THR A 72 -1.83 2.34 20.00
CA THR A 72 -0.75 1.50 19.46
C THR A 72 0.47 2.35 19.14
N THR A 73 1.69 1.84 19.38
CA THR A 73 2.92 2.54 19.01
C THR A 73 3.11 2.58 17.49
N VAL A 74 3.84 3.57 17.00
CA VAL A 74 4.18 3.67 15.57
C VAL A 74 4.96 2.43 15.12
N TYR A 75 5.84 1.90 15.97
CA TYR A 75 6.60 0.68 15.69
C TYR A 75 5.69 -0.51 15.41
N ASP A 76 4.75 -0.81 16.30
CA ASP A 76 3.84 -1.95 16.15
C ASP A 76 2.87 -1.76 14.98
N ALA A 77 2.41 -0.53 14.77
CA ALA A 77 1.56 -0.18 13.64
C ALA A 77 2.28 -0.41 12.31
N SER A 78 3.50 0.10 12.17
CA SER A 78 4.34 -0.07 10.97
C SER A 78 4.60 -1.53 10.65
N ARG A 79 4.87 -2.37 11.67
CA ARG A 79 5.02 -3.83 11.48
C ARG A 79 3.75 -4.49 10.94
N ARG A 80 2.59 -4.09 11.47
CA ARG A 80 1.29 -4.62 10.99
C ARG A 80 0.97 -4.15 9.57
N MET A 81 1.27 -2.88 9.23
CA MET A 81 1.12 -2.34 7.88
C MET A 81 2.00 -3.11 6.88
N ALA A 82 3.28 -3.29 7.20
CA ALA A 82 4.22 -4.05 6.38
C ALA A 82 3.79 -5.51 6.17
N ALA A 83 3.35 -6.19 7.24
CA ALA A 83 2.86 -7.58 7.16
C ALA A 83 1.61 -7.73 6.29
N ARG A 84 0.75 -6.71 6.25
CA ARG A 84 -0.47 -6.66 5.43
C ARG A 84 -0.26 -6.03 4.05
N ARG A 85 0.91 -5.44 3.80
CA ARG A 85 1.24 -4.68 2.58
C ARG A 85 0.21 -3.60 2.29
N VAL A 86 -0.08 -2.79 3.30
CA VAL A 86 -1.01 -1.65 3.23
C VAL A 86 -0.28 -0.36 3.56
N ASP A 87 -0.67 0.73 2.89
CA ASP A 87 -0.05 2.04 3.00
C ASP A 87 -0.79 2.95 3.98
N ALA A 88 -1.95 2.50 4.50
CA ALA A 88 -2.75 3.24 5.44
C ALA A 88 -3.40 2.32 6.48
N VAL A 89 -3.68 2.89 7.66
CA VAL A 89 -4.35 2.22 8.77
C VAL A 89 -5.41 3.12 9.39
N LEU A 90 -6.57 2.54 9.71
CA LEU A 90 -7.64 3.21 10.44
C LEU A 90 -7.43 3.02 11.94
N LEU A 91 -7.64 4.08 12.70
CA LEU A 91 -7.49 4.07 14.15
C LEU A 91 -8.85 4.12 14.83
N THR A 92 -8.97 3.35 15.91
CA THR A 92 -10.16 3.33 16.74
C THR A 92 -9.86 3.80 18.16
N ASP A 93 -10.83 4.46 18.75
CA ASP A 93 -10.80 4.84 20.16
C ASP A 93 -11.09 3.64 21.09
N ALA A 94 -11.20 3.89 22.39
CA ALA A 94 -11.50 2.88 23.40
C ALA A 94 -12.90 2.25 23.23
N GLN A 95 -13.82 2.92 22.56
CA GLN A 95 -15.18 2.45 22.26
C GLN A 95 -15.24 1.68 20.94
N GLY A 96 -14.12 1.60 20.20
CA GLY A 96 -14.04 0.93 18.90
C GLY A 96 -14.58 1.79 17.73
N LEU A 97 -14.81 3.08 17.97
CA LEU A 97 -15.24 4.03 16.95
C LEU A 97 -14.04 4.56 16.16
N LEU A 98 -14.26 4.94 14.91
CA LEU A 98 -13.22 5.51 14.06
C LEU A 98 -12.76 6.86 14.61
N SER A 99 -11.51 6.96 15.04
CA SER A 99 -10.89 8.17 15.58
C SER A 99 -9.99 8.90 14.59
N GLY A 100 -9.35 8.16 13.68
CA GLY A 100 -8.42 8.76 12.73
C GLY A 100 -7.88 7.80 11.67
N ILE A 101 -7.01 8.34 10.84
CA ILE A 101 -6.26 7.61 9.82
C ILE A 101 -4.79 8.01 9.87
N VAL A 102 -3.89 7.06 9.63
CA VAL A 102 -2.46 7.29 9.43
C VAL A 102 -2.00 6.57 8.17
N THR A 103 -1.19 7.26 7.39
CA THR A 103 -0.53 6.72 6.20
C THR A 103 0.97 6.54 6.45
N ASP A 104 1.65 5.82 5.58
CA ASP A 104 3.11 5.71 5.53
C ASP A 104 3.79 7.09 5.40
N LYS A 105 3.17 8.01 4.64
CA LYS A 105 3.61 9.41 4.52
C LYS A 105 3.55 10.14 5.85
N ASP A 106 2.49 9.96 6.65
CA ASP A 106 2.40 10.58 7.99
C ASP A 106 3.51 10.07 8.91
N ILE A 107 3.81 8.77 8.87
CA ILE A 107 4.93 8.19 9.63
C ILE A 107 6.26 8.81 9.19
N SER A 108 6.50 8.92 7.89
CA SER A 108 7.73 9.50 7.36
C SER A 108 7.89 10.97 7.73
N THR A 109 6.82 11.76 7.60
CA THR A 109 6.88 13.23 7.80
C THR A 109 6.74 13.67 9.25
N ARG A 110 5.87 12.99 10.03
CA ARG A 110 5.53 13.40 11.40
C ARG A 110 6.29 12.64 12.49
N VAL A 111 7.02 11.56 12.12
CA VAL A 111 7.80 10.76 13.06
C VAL A 111 9.27 10.76 12.66
N ILE A 112 9.59 10.24 11.48
CA ILE A 112 10.99 10.06 11.06
C ILE A 112 11.67 11.41 10.81
N ALA A 113 11.04 12.32 10.05
CA ALA A 113 11.59 13.64 9.77
C ALA A 113 11.72 14.52 11.04
N GLU A 114 10.81 14.32 12.01
CA GLU A 114 10.83 15.03 13.31
C GLU A 114 11.74 14.36 14.35
N GLY A 115 12.39 13.25 14.03
CA GLY A 115 13.31 12.53 14.94
C GLY A 115 12.63 11.90 16.14
N LEU A 116 11.32 11.61 16.05
CA LEU A 116 10.57 10.98 17.13
C LEU A 116 10.89 9.48 17.23
N GLN A 117 10.90 8.96 18.46
CA GLN A 117 11.14 7.53 18.71
C GLN A 117 9.88 6.72 18.41
N VAL A 118 9.97 5.83 17.44
CA VAL A 118 8.83 5.04 16.95
C VAL A 118 8.24 4.11 18.00
N GLU A 119 9.04 3.63 18.94
CA GLU A 119 8.63 2.76 20.05
C GLU A 119 7.85 3.50 21.14
N GLN A 120 8.08 4.81 21.29
CA GLN A 120 7.47 5.63 22.32
C GLN A 120 6.35 6.53 21.79
N THR A 121 6.27 6.71 20.49
CA THR A 121 5.25 7.54 19.85
C THR A 121 4.02 6.68 19.56
N ILE A 122 2.86 7.12 20.07
CA ILE A 122 1.57 6.45 19.80
C ILE A 122 0.89 7.05 18.58
N MET A 123 0.08 6.25 17.91
CA MET A 123 -0.57 6.63 16.65
C MET A 123 -1.50 7.83 16.78
N SER A 124 -2.14 8.02 17.93
CA SER A 124 -3.02 9.17 18.20
C SER A 124 -2.32 10.53 18.14
N LYS A 125 -0.98 10.57 18.29
CA LYS A 125 -0.18 11.82 18.18
C LYS A 125 0.04 12.27 16.75
N ILE A 126 0.03 11.33 15.79
CA ILE A 126 0.40 11.59 14.40
C ILE A 126 -0.75 11.42 13.41
N MET A 127 -1.91 10.92 13.86
CA MET A 127 -3.05 10.67 13.01
C MET A 127 -3.70 11.95 12.46
N THR A 128 -4.32 11.83 11.32
CA THR A 128 -5.31 12.77 10.84
C THR A 128 -6.64 12.41 11.48
N ARG A 129 -7.18 13.31 12.31
CA ARG A 129 -8.46 13.15 13.02
C ARG A 129 -9.62 13.38 12.08
N ASN A 130 -10.77 12.76 12.39
CA ASN A 130 -12.02 12.94 11.65
C ASN A 130 -11.84 12.80 10.14
N PRO A 131 -11.31 11.66 9.64
CA PRO A 131 -11.09 11.47 8.22
C PRO A 131 -12.42 11.57 7.45
N SER A 132 -12.38 12.17 6.28
CA SER A 132 -13.53 12.16 5.37
C SER A 132 -13.85 10.74 4.96
N TYR A 133 -15.12 10.36 4.99
CA TYR A 133 -15.57 9.03 4.61
C TYR A 133 -16.80 9.08 3.73
N VAL A 134 -17.10 7.99 3.08
CA VAL A 134 -18.35 7.72 2.36
C VAL A 134 -18.94 6.42 2.89
N THR A 135 -20.25 6.26 2.74
CA THR A 135 -20.93 5.02 3.10
C THR A 135 -20.79 3.99 1.97
N SER A 136 -20.98 2.72 2.29
CA SER A 136 -20.94 1.64 1.29
C SER A 136 -21.99 1.79 0.19
N ASP A 137 -23.10 2.47 0.49
CA ASP A 137 -24.21 2.71 -0.43
C ASP A 137 -24.06 3.99 -1.25
N SER A 138 -23.06 4.85 -0.93
CA SER A 138 -22.70 6.01 -1.75
C SER A 138 -22.27 5.57 -3.15
N LEU A 139 -22.50 6.45 -4.14
CA LEU A 139 -22.04 6.20 -5.50
C LEU A 139 -20.50 6.28 -5.58
N ALA A 140 -19.92 5.43 -6.40
CA ALA A 140 -18.45 5.44 -6.62
C ALA A 140 -17.95 6.78 -7.14
N ILE A 141 -18.76 7.47 -7.97
CA ILE A 141 -18.41 8.80 -8.48
C ILE A 141 -18.37 9.85 -7.36
N GLU A 142 -19.28 9.77 -6.39
CA GLU A 142 -19.28 10.69 -5.24
C GLU A 142 -18.05 10.45 -4.37
N ALA A 143 -17.64 9.18 -4.17
CA ALA A 143 -16.41 8.84 -3.46
C ALA A 143 -15.17 9.45 -4.15
N LEU A 144 -15.09 9.34 -5.49
CA LEU A 144 -14.01 9.94 -6.27
C LEU A 144 -14.00 11.47 -6.16
N GLN A 145 -15.17 12.12 -6.23
CA GLN A 145 -15.28 13.57 -6.07
C GLN A 145 -14.77 14.03 -4.69
N LYS A 146 -15.14 13.32 -3.62
CA LYS A 146 -14.62 13.61 -2.27
C LYS A 146 -13.10 13.44 -2.18
N MET A 147 -12.53 12.41 -2.81
CA MET A 147 -11.08 12.20 -2.84
C MET A 147 -10.36 13.38 -3.52
N VAL A 148 -10.86 13.84 -4.66
CA VAL A 148 -10.28 14.98 -5.40
C VAL A 148 -10.37 16.27 -4.58
N GLN A 149 -11.50 16.54 -3.93
CA GLN A 149 -11.68 17.71 -3.08
C GLN A 149 -10.76 17.68 -1.84
N GLY A 150 -10.55 16.50 -1.23
CA GLY A 150 -9.68 16.34 -0.07
C GLY A 150 -8.18 16.52 -0.37
N ILE A 151 -7.75 16.39 -1.62
CA ILE A 151 -6.36 16.62 -2.05
C ILE A 151 -6.04 18.12 -2.18
N SER A 152 -7.07 18.96 -2.29
CA SER A 152 -6.94 20.42 -2.51
C SER A 152 -6.95 21.25 -1.23
N SER A 153 -6.87 20.63 -0.04
CA SER A 153 -6.92 21.31 1.27
C SER A 153 -5.62 21.23 2.02
#